data_8a7bf2c70c739426d9ffe0c4b4c0b239
#
_entry.id   8a7bf2c70c739426d9ffe0c4b4c0b239
#
_cell.length_a   1.000
_cell.length_b   1.000
_cell.length_c   1.000
_cell.angle_alpha   90.00
_cell.angle_beta   90.00
_cell.angle_gamma   90.00
#
_symmetry.space_group_name_H-M   'P 1'
#
loop_
_entity.id
_entity.type
_entity.pdbx_description
1 polymer ?
#
loop_
_entity_poly.entity_id
_entity_poly.type
_entity_poly.pdbx_seq_one_letter_code
_entity_poly.pdbx_strand_id
1 'polypeptide(L)'
;MTTSPARRPARPTRFVVGRVEDIPPGERRIVEANGREIGVFNIGGRFYAVLNRCPHLAAPLCEGGVVNQVTSPVPGDVRLDEGQTFVTCPFHNWEFDVETGQSYWNPRLRARPFSIALEGADEVKAALHRGELDRIPGPYTAETVDVTVESDYIVLSLRPARGGSS
;
A
#
# COMPACT_ATOMS: atom_id res chain seq x y z
N MET A 1 -24.57 36.80 -16.88
CA MET A 1 -23.64 35.72 -17.32
C MET A 1 -22.98 35.15 -16.07
N THR A 2 -23.43 34.03 -15.61
CA THR A 2 -22.82 33.30 -14.49
C THR A 2 -21.70 32.44 -15.03
N THR A 3 -20.46 32.82 -14.78
CA THR A 3 -19.31 31.99 -15.08
C THR A 3 -19.32 30.84 -14.10
N SER A 4 -19.62 29.66 -14.62
CA SER A 4 -19.48 28.41 -13.82
C SER A 4 -18.02 28.30 -13.37
N PRO A 5 -17.74 28.07 -12.08
CA PRO A 5 -16.36 27.93 -11.65
C PRO A 5 -15.74 26.73 -12.36
N ALA A 6 -14.60 26.94 -13.00
CA ALA A 6 -13.85 25.87 -13.65
C ALA A 6 -13.63 24.75 -12.64
N ARG A 7 -14.17 23.57 -12.94
CA ARG A 7 -14.02 22.37 -12.10
C ARG A 7 -12.53 22.10 -11.94
N ARG A 8 -12.01 22.25 -10.74
CA ARG A 8 -10.62 21.90 -10.44
C ARG A 8 -10.35 20.48 -11.01
N PRO A 9 -9.26 20.32 -11.75
CA PRO A 9 -8.92 18.98 -12.24
C PRO A 9 -8.88 18.01 -11.08
N ALA A 10 -9.51 16.86 -11.23
CA ALA A 10 -9.52 15.83 -10.21
C ALA A 10 -8.08 15.45 -9.89
N ARG A 11 -7.70 15.44 -8.61
CA ARG A 11 -6.37 14.99 -8.19
C ARG A 11 -6.17 13.55 -8.64
N PRO A 12 -5.02 13.19 -9.17
CA PRO A 12 -4.73 11.82 -9.53
C PRO A 12 -4.92 10.91 -8.31
N THR A 13 -5.41 9.72 -8.56
CA THR A 13 -5.67 8.70 -7.53
C THR A 13 -4.76 7.49 -7.68
N ARG A 14 -3.91 7.48 -8.70
CA ARG A 14 -2.93 6.43 -8.96
C ARG A 14 -1.54 7.05 -8.97
N PHE A 15 -0.60 6.37 -8.33
CA PHE A 15 0.75 6.86 -8.11
C PHE A 15 1.80 5.80 -8.40
N VAL A 16 2.88 6.20 -9.07
CA VAL A 16 4.07 5.37 -9.18
C VAL A 16 4.88 5.49 -7.90
N VAL A 17 5.03 4.39 -7.19
CA VAL A 17 5.81 4.32 -5.95
C VAL A 17 7.30 4.20 -6.24
N GLY A 18 7.66 3.35 -7.18
CA GLY A 18 9.03 3.06 -7.57
C GLY A 18 9.09 1.79 -8.41
N ARG A 19 10.30 1.32 -8.66
CA ARG A 19 10.52 0.04 -9.31
C ARG A 19 10.32 -1.10 -8.32
N VAL A 20 10.02 -2.29 -8.82
CA VAL A 20 9.86 -3.49 -7.98
C VAL A 20 11.11 -3.75 -7.14
N GLU A 21 12.29 -3.61 -7.72
CA GLU A 21 13.56 -3.80 -7.03
C GLU A 21 13.89 -2.74 -5.97
N ASP A 22 13.21 -1.61 -5.97
CA ASP A 22 13.41 -0.55 -4.96
C ASP A 22 12.89 -0.93 -3.57
N ILE A 23 12.01 -1.92 -3.50
CA ILE A 23 11.49 -2.50 -2.25
C ILE A 23 11.69 -4.01 -2.29
N PRO A 24 12.86 -4.52 -1.89
CA PRO A 24 13.15 -5.96 -1.86
C PRO A 24 12.21 -6.74 -0.93
N PRO A 25 12.08 -8.07 -1.10
CA PRO A 25 11.32 -8.91 -0.19
C PRO A 25 11.73 -8.72 1.28
N GLY A 26 10.74 -8.54 2.15
CA GLY A 26 10.93 -8.26 3.57
C GLY A 26 11.07 -6.78 3.93
N GLU A 27 11.16 -5.90 2.95
CA GLU A 27 11.26 -4.46 3.15
C GLU A 27 9.92 -3.74 2.92
N ARG A 28 9.88 -2.51 3.36
CA ARG A 28 8.76 -1.60 3.21
C ARG A 28 9.24 -0.18 2.93
N ARG A 29 8.34 0.61 2.35
CA ARG A 29 8.53 2.05 2.18
C ARG A 29 7.26 2.77 2.60
N ILE A 30 7.37 3.79 3.43
CA ILE A 30 6.26 4.69 3.76
C ILE A 30 6.30 5.85 2.78
N VAL A 31 5.20 6.08 2.09
CA VAL A 31 5.05 7.12 1.07
C VAL A 31 3.89 8.03 1.42
N GLU A 32 3.94 9.26 0.93
CA GLU A 32 2.83 10.20 1.05
C GLU A 32 2.15 10.38 -0.30
N ALA A 33 0.84 10.14 -0.34
CA ALA A 33 0.03 10.31 -1.53
C ALA A 33 -1.27 11.05 -1.17
N ASN A 34 -1.51 12.20 -1.78
CA ASN A 34 -2.66 13.07 -1.50
C ASN A 34 -2.86 13.38 -0.01
N GLY A 35 -1.77 13.66 0.70
CA GLY A 35 -1.80 13.98 2.13
C GLY A 35 -2.00 12.81 3.06
N ARG A 36 -1.86 11.57 2.56
CA ARG A 36 -1.96 10.34 3.34
C ARG A 36 -0.64 9.61 3.36
N GLU A 37 -0.18 9.21 4.53
CA GLU A 37 0.94 8.30 4.67
C GLU A 37 0.48 6.86 4.47
N ILE A 38 1.13 6.15 3.56
CA ILE A 38 0.79 4.79 3.18
C ILE A 38 2.06 3.95 3.22
N GLY A 39 2.02 2.83 3.93
CA GLY A 39 3.09 1.85 3.90
C GLY A 39 2.91 0.90 2.73
N VAL A 40 3.94 0.75 1.92
CA VAL A 40 4.03 -0.23 0.85
C VAL A 40 5.00 -1.32 1.28
N PHE A 41 4.51 -2.55 1.34
CA PHE A 41 5.25 -3.71 1.84
C PHE A 41 5.52 -4.71 0.72
N ASN A 42 6.72 -5.25 0.66
CA ASN A 42 7.02 -6.44 -0.12
C ASN A 42 7.13 -7.63 0.83
N ILE A 43 6.17 -8.53 0.77
CA ILE A 43 6.09 -9.72 1.62
C ILE A 43 6.18 -10.95 0.71
N GLY A 44 7.37 -11.56 0.68
CA GLY A 44 7.61 -12.74 -0.14
C GLY A 44 7.41 -12.53 -1.66
N GLY A 45 7.65 -11.33 -2.16
CA GLY A 45 7.47 -10.96 -3.56
C GLY A 45 6.08 -10.43 -3.92
N ARG A 46 5.15 -10.41 -2.97
CA ARG A 46 3.82 -9.79 -3.12
C ARG A 46 3.79 -8.42 -2.45
N PHE A 47 3.16 -7.47 -3.10
CA PHE A 47 3.07 -6.09 -2.62
C PHE A 47 1.73 -5.79 -1.99
N TYR A 48 1.77 -5.12 -0.85
CA TYR A 48 0.58 -4.68 -0.11
C TYR A 48 0.74 -3.21 0.27
N ALA A 49 -0.37 -2.50 0.34
CA ALA A 49 -0.38 -1.11 0.78
C ALA A 49 -1.44 -0.91 1.85
N VAL A 50 -1.06 -0.26 2.95
CA VAL A 50 -1.92 -0.02 4.11
C VAL A 50 -1.73 1.42 4.58
N LEU A 51 -2.82 2.08 4.97
CA LEU A 51 -2.75 3.41 5.58
C LEU A 51 -1.90 3.35 6.85
N ASN A 52 -0.93 4.27 6.96
CA ASN A 52 -0.04 4.35 8.13
C ASN A 52 -0.75 4.99 9.34
N ARG A 53 -1.90 4.43 9.69
CA ARG A 53 -2.69 4.88 10.83
C ARG A 53 -3.43 3.71 11.45
N CYS A 54 -3.10 3.38 12.69
CA CYS A 54 -3.83 2.38 13.44
C CYS A 54 -5.23 2.89 13.78
N PRO A 55 -6.30 2.16 13.45
CA PRO A 55 -7.68 2.59 13.74
C PRO A 55 -8.00 2.65 15.24
N HIS A 56 -7.17 2.05 16.10
CA HIS A 56 -7.35 2.08 17.55
C HIS A 56 -7.01 3.47 18.13
N LEU A 57 -5.75 3.91 18.02
CA LEU A 57 -5.27 5.17 18.61
C LEU A 57 -4.40 6.01 17.63
N ALA A 58 -4.56 5.81 16.33
CA ALA A 58 -3.86 6.55 15.30
C ALA A 58 -2.32 6.44 15.34
N ALA A 59 -1.78 5.37 15.91
CA ALA A 59 -0.36 5.07 15.87
C ALA A 59 0.14 4.82 14.43
N PRO A 60 1.44 5.01 14.14
CA PRO A 60 2.02 4.74 12.82
C PRO A 60 2.10 3.22 12.56
N LEU A 61 1.01 2.63 12.11
CA LEU A 61 0.82 1.20 11.94
C LEU A 61 1.91 0.55 11.08
N CYS A 62 2.32 1.23 10.01
CA CYS A 62 3.29 0.69 9.06
C CYS A 62 4.74 0.70 9.56
N GLU A 63 5.00 1.27 10.72
CA GLU A 63 6.30 1.19 11.41
C GLU A 63 6.40 -0.04 12.33
N GLY A 64 5.30 -0.76 12.53
CA GLY A 64 5.26 -1.98 13.33
C GLY A 64 5.84 -3.19 12.62
N GLY A 65 5.83 -4.34 13.30
CA GLY A 65 6.32 -5.59 12.77
C GLY A 65 5.38 -6.21 11.72
N VAL A 66 5.91 -7.13 10.95
CA VAL A 66 5.15 -8.01 10.06
C VAL A 66 5.31 -9.43 10.58
N VAL A 67 4.19 -10.10 10.83
CA VAL A 67 4.17 -11.44 11.41
C VAL A 67 3.22 -12.35 10.64
N ASN A 68 3.55 -13.64 10.59
CA ASN A 68 2.66 -14.66 10.04
C ASN A 68 1.75 -15.22 11.12
N GLN A 69 0.62 -15.76 10.72
CA GLN A 69 -0.26 -16.43 11.65
C GLN A 69 0.42 -17.67 12.25
N VAL A 70 0.33 -17.77 13.57
CA VAL A 70 0.75 -18.97 14.30
C VAL A 70 -0.49 -19.75 14.72
N THR A 71 -0.55 -21.02 14.34
CA THR A 71 -1.61 -21.93 14.73
C THR A 71 -1.05 -23.07 15.57
N SER A 72 -1.81 -23.53 16.53
CA SER A 72 -1.45 -24.68 17.36
C SER A 72 -2.67 -25.58 17.48
N PRO A 73 -2.87 -26.52 16.54
CA PRO A 73 -4.04 -27.39 16.54
C PRO A 73 -4.06 -28.36 17.72
N VAL A 74 -2.89 -28.69 18.27
CA VAL A 74 -2.73 -29.48 19.49
C VAL A 74 -1.57 -28.90 20.32
N PRO A 75 -1.56 -29.06 21.63
CA PRO A 75 -0.45 -28.59 22.47
C PRO A 75 0.90 -29.14 21.99
N GLY A 76 1.85 -28.26 21.77
CA GLY A 76 3.20 -28.58 21.30
C GLY A 76 3.37 -28.62 19.78
N ASP A 77 2.29 -28.57 18.99
CA ASP A 77 2.36 -28.49 17.50
C ASP A 77 2.15 -27.04 17.05
N VAL A 78 3.24 -26.31 16.92
CA VAL A 78 3.22 -24.90 16.47
C VAL A 78 3.48 -24.86 14.97
N ARG A 79 2.56 -24.27 14.23
CA ARG A 79 2.65 -24.10 12.78
C ARG A 79 2.57 -22.63 12.40
N LEU A 80 3.41 -22.23 11.45
CA LEU A 80 3.33 -20.92 10.80
C LEU A 80 2.44 -21.04 9.55
N ASP A 81 1.42 -20.22 9.47
CA ASP A 81 0.62 -20.06 8.26
C ASP A 81 1.19 -18.89 7.44
N GLU A 82 2.00 -19.23 6.44
CA GLU A 82 2.58 -18.26 5.53
C GLU A 82 1.55 -17.63 4.57
N GLY A 83 0.35 -18.20 4.48
CA GLY A 83 -0.75 -17.68 3.68
C GLY A 83 -1.44 -16.47 4.31
N GLN A 84 -1.23 -16.23 5.61
CA GLN A 84 -1.85 -15.13 6.33
C GLN A 84 -0.80 -14.30 7.07
N THR A 85 -0.70 -13.04 6.69
CA THR A 85 0.30 -12.10 7.19
C THR A 85 -0.36 -10.89 7.82
N PHE A 86 0.15 -10.48 8.97
CA PHE A 86 -0.35 -9.35 9.74
C PHE A 86 0.71 -8.26 9.87
N VAL A 87 0.26 -7.02 9.85
CA VAL A 87 1.04 -5.88 10.35
C VAL A 87 0.60 -5.61 11.79
N THR A 88 1.58 -5.40 12.67
CA THR A 88 1.34 -5.17 14.11
C THR A 88 1.50 -3.71 14.45
N CYS A 89 0.56 -3.15 15.20
CA CYS A 89 0.66 -1.78 15.69
C CYS A 89 1.80 -1.65 16.70
N PRO A 90 2.72 -0.69 16.56
CA PRO A 90 3.85 -0.54 17.48
C PRO A 90 3.47 -0.15 18.90
N PHE A 91 2.25 0.40 19.14
CA PHE A 91 1.83 0.83 20.46
C PHE A 91 1.32 -0.32 21.35
N HIS A 92 0.49 -1.21 20.78
CA HIS A 92 -0.16 -2.27 21.56
C HIS A 92 -0.05 -3.66 20.93
N ASN A 93 0.74 -3.81 19.86
CA ASN A 93 0.90 -5.06 19.12
C ASN A 93 -0.42 -5.67 18.58
N TRP A 94 -1.41 -4.83 18.32
CA TRP A 94 -2.62 -5.28 17.66
C TRP A 94 -2.33 -5.69 16.23
N GLU A 95 -2.83 -6.84 15.84
CA GLU A 95 -2.60 -7.45 14.55
C GLU A 95 -3.71 -7.11 13.57
N PHE A 96 -3.31 -6.67 12.37
CA PHE A 96 -4.21 -6.39 11.26
C PHE A 96 -3.77 -7.19 10.04
N ASP A 97 -4.71 -7.92 9.44
CA ASP A 97 -4.45 -8.60 8.18
C ASP A 97 -4.00 -7.61 7.11
N VAL A 98 -2.85 -7.85 6.48
CA VAL A 98 -2.26 -6.90 5.54
C VAL A 98 -3.06 -6.78 4.23
N GLU A 99 -3.80 -7.81 3.87
CA GLU A 99 -4.61 -7.85 2.65
C GLU A 99 -5.99 -7.22 2.86
N THR A 100 -6.67 -7.57 3.94
CA THR A 100 -8.05 -7.15 4.22
C THR A 100 -8.17 -5.99 5.19
N GLY A 101 -7.13 -5.76 6.00
CA GLY A 101 -7.15 -4.79 7.09
C GLY A 101 -7.88 -5.25 8.34
N GLN A 102 -8.41 -6.48 8.36
CA GLN A 102 -9.19 -6.97 9.49
C GLN A 102 -8.35 -7.11 10.75
N SER A 103 -8.84 -6.55 11.87
CA SER A 103 -8.26 -6.79 13.19
C SER A 103 -8.79 -8.09 13.78
N TYR A 104 -7.90 -8.87 14.39
CA TYR A 104 -8.28 -10.07 15.16
C TYR A 104 -8.58 -9.78 16.62
N TRP A 105 -8.09 -8.64 17.14
CA TRP A 105 -8.37 -8.22 18.51
C TRP A 105 -9.72 -7.55 18.67
N ASN A 106 -10.14 -6.78 17.68
CA ASN A 106 -11.43 -6.12 17.66
C ASN A 106 -12.03 -6.17 16.25
N PRO A 107 -13.02 -7.03 16.00
CA PRO A 107 -13.58 -7.22 14.68
C PRO A 107 -14.30 -5.96 14.11
N ARG A 108 -14.57 -4.96 14.95
CA ARG A 108 -15.13 -3.68 14.50
C ARG A 108 -14.10 -2.72 13.95
N LEU A 109 -12.81 -2.95 14.26
CA LEU A 109 -11.71 -2.13 13.77
C LEU A 109 -11.09 -2.75 12.54
N ARG A 110 -10.83 -1.92 11.56
CA ARG A 110 -10.20 -2.33 10.32
C ARG A 110 -9.15 -1.29 9.91
N ALA A 111 -7.93 -1.73 9.67
CA ALA A 111 -6.94 -0.95 8.96
C ALA A 111 -7.39 -0.75 7.51
N ARG A 112 -6.92 0.29 6.85
CA ARG A 112 -7.35 0.60 5.49
C ARG A 112 -6.31 0.11 4.48
N PRO A 113 -6.57 -0.96 3.72
CA PRO A 113 -5.72 -1.38 2.62
C PRO A 113 -5.98 -0.54 1.37
N PHE A 114 -4.98 -0.48 0.49
CA PHE A 114 -5.08 0.11 -0.83
C PHE A 114 -4.63 -0.89 -1.89
N SER A 115 -5.12 -0.72 -3.11
CA SER A 115 -4.74 -1.58 -4.22
C SER A 115 -3.32 -1.28 -4.68
N ILE A 116 -2.55 -2.32 -4.88
CA ILE A 116 -1.22 -2.29 -5.51
C ILE A 116 -1.26 -3.13 -6.77
N ALA A 117 -0.69 -2.62 -7.86
CA ALA A 117 -0.48 -3.35 -9.10
C ALA A 117 0.98 -3.20 -9.53
N LEU A 118 1.49 -4.21 -10.22
CA LEU A 118 2.77 -4.14 -10.92
C LEU A 118 2.48 -3.88 -12.39
N GLU A 119 3.03 -2.81 -12.92
CA GLU A 119 2.81 -2.39 -14.31
C GLU A 119 4.14 -2.23 -15.04
N GLY A 120 4.18 -2.62 -16.31
CA GLY A 120 5.36 -2.48 -17.15
C GLY A 120 5.70 -1.01 -17.45
N ALA A 121 6.97 -0.75 -17.76
CA ALA A 121 7.48 0.60 -17.98
C ALA A 121 6.73 1.36 -19.08
N ASP A 122 6.37 0.70 -20.19
CA ASP A 122 5.66 1.34 -21.30
C ASP A 122 4.25 1.79 -20.89
N GLU A 123 3.54 0.96 -20.16
CA GLU A 123 2.22 1.28 -19.60
C GLU A 123 2.30 2.47 -18.64
N VAL A 124 3.26 2.44 -17.72
CA VAL A 124 3.49 3.51 -16.75
C VAL A 124 3.85 4.83 -17.45
N LYS A 125 4.73 4.79 -18.44
CA LYS A 125 5.07 5.99 -19.24
C LYS A 125 3.86 6.58 -19.93
N ALA A 126 3.05 5.73 -20.58
CA ALA A 126 1.84 6.16 -21.27
C ALA A 126 0.83 6.79 -20.31
N ALA A 127 0.60 6.16 -19.16
CA ALA A 127 -0.32 6.67 -18.14
C ALA A 127 0.16 7.98 -17.49
N LEU A 128 1.45 8.14 -17.26
CA LEU A 128 2.05 9.40 -16.80
C LEU A 128 1.86 10.51 -17.84
N HIS A 129 2.05 10.19 -19.11
CA HIS A 129 1.88 11.15 -20.21
C HIS A 129 0.42 11.60 -20.37
N ARG A 130 -0.54 10.70 -20.13
CA ARG A 130 -1.97 11.02 -20.14
C ARG A 130 -2.46 11.72 -18.87
N GLY A 131 -1.62 11.88 -17.84
CA GLY A 131 -2.00 12.45 -16.56
C GLY A 131 -2.87 11.54 -15.68
N GLU A 132 -2.93 10.25 -15.97
CA GLU A 132 -3.67 9.24 -15.20
C GLU A 132 -2.91 8.74 -13.97
N LEU A 133 -1.59 8.83 -14.02
CA LEU A 133 -0.66 8.53 -12.94
C LEU A 133 0.07 9.79 -12.51
N ASP A 134 0.38 9.88 -11.24
CA ASP A 134 1.30 10.87 -10.68
C ASP A 134 2.49 10.15 -10.04
N ARG A 135 3.54 10.90 -9.76
CA ARG A 135 4.73 10.39 -9.09
C ARG A 135 4.67 10.72 -7.61
N ILE A 136 5.08 9.79 -6.78
CA ILE A 136 5.31 10.06 -5.37
C ILE A 136 6.63 10.81 -5.26
N PRO A 137 6.66 11.99 -4.59
CA PRO A 137 7.91 12.69 -4.34
C PRO A 137 8.87 11.80 -3.55
N GLY A 138 10.09 11.67 -4.00
CA GLY A 138 11.15 11.03 -3.24
C GLY A 138 11.50 11.82 -1.98
N PRO A 139 12.25 11.22 -1.03
CA PRO A 139 12.69 11.89 0.20
C PRO A 139 13.63 13.08 -0.08
N TYR A 140 14.17 13.16 -1.28
CA TYR A 140 14.99 14.27 -1.76
C TYR A 140 14.31 14.94 -2.95
N THR A 141 14.25 16.25 -2.95
CA THR A 141 13.56 17.07 -3.99
C THR A 141 14.14 16.92 -5.41
N ALA A 142 15.23 16.20 -5.57
CA ALA A 142 15.90 16.00 -6.87
C ALA A 142 15.69 14.60 -7.47
N GLU A 143 15.13 13.65 -6.72
CA GLU A 143 14.88 12.30 -7.26
C GLU A 143 13.51 12.20 -7.92
N THR A 144 13.50 12.49 -9.21
CA THR A 144 12.44 12.00 -10.07
C THR A 144 12.64 10.51 -10.28
N VAL A 145 11.60 9.70 -10.10
CA VAL A 145 11.63 8.29 -10.51
C VAL A 145 11.80 8.24 -12.01
N ASP A 146 13.02 7.95 -12.47
CA ASP A 146 13.27 7.73 -13.89
C ASP A 146 12.66 6.38 -14.28
N VAL A 147 11.68 6.42 -15.18
CA VAL A 147 11.04 5.21 -15.69
C VAL A 147 11.97 4.57 -16.72
N THR A 148 12.64 3.49 -16.33
CA THR A 148 13.50 2.69 -17.21
C THR A 148 12.70 1.62 -17.95
N VAL A 149 13.13 1.26 -19.17
CA VAL A 149 12.36 0.38 -20.08
C VAL A 149 12.31 -1.08 -19.63
N GLU A 150 13.19 -1.50 -18.72
CA GLU A 150 13.41 -2.92 -18.39
C GLU A 150 12.82 -3.36 -17.04
N SER A 151 12.18 -2.45 -16.29
CA SER A 151 11.68 -2.75 -14.95
C SER A 151 10.16 -2.62 -14.86
N ASP A 152 9.56 -3.47 -14.03
CA ASP A 152 8.19 -3.28 -13.59
C ASP A 152 8.12 -2.23 -12.48
N TYR A 153 7.01 -1.53 -12.42
CA TYR A 153 6.75 -0.46 -11.48
C TYR A 153 5.63 -0.81 -10.53
N ILE A 154 5.79 -0.39 -9.29
CA ILE A 154 4.77 -0.49 -8.26
C ILE A 154 3.83 0.70 -8.43
N VAL A 155 2.55 0.43 -8.70
CA VAL A 155 1.50 1.43 -8.87
C VAL A 155 0.51 1.32 -7.71
N LEU A 156 0.41 2.39 -6.94
CA LEU A 156 -0.53 2.52 -5.82
C LEU A 156 -1.81 3.19 -6.30
N SER A 157 -2.96 2.60 -5.98
CA SER A 157 -4.28 3.17 -6.25
C SER A 157 -5.00 3.52 -4.96
N LEU A 158 -5.40 4.77 -4.80
CA LEU A 158 -6.12 5.26 -3.62
C LEU A 158 -7.63 4.97 -3.69
N ARG A 159 -8.15 4.63 -4.86
CA ARG A 159 -9.53 4.16 -4.98
C ARG A 159 -9.56 2.66 -4.78
N PRO A 160 -10.55 2.14 -4.03
CA PRO A 160 -10.79 0.71 -4.02
C PRO A 160 -11.02 0.24 -5.45
N ALA A 161 -10.45 -0.92 -5.80
CA ALA A 161 -10.77 -1.56 -7.06
C ALA A 161 -12.30 -1.67 -7.14
N ARG A 162 -12.90 -1.18 -8.23
CA ARG A 162 -14.32 -1.43 -8.48
C ARG A 162 -14.48 -2.93 -8.57
N GLY A 163 -15.13 -3.51 -7.58
CA GLY A 163 -15.46 -4.92 -7.60
C GLY A 163 -16.16 -5.20 -8.92
N GLY A 164 -15.54 -6.04 -9.75
CA GLY A 164 -16.23 -6.56 -10.91
C GLY A 164 -17.46 -7.31 -10.38
N SER A 165 -18.65 -6.79 -10.67
CA SER A 165 -19.86 -7.53 -10.47
C SER A 165 -19.84 -8.71 -11.42
N SER A 166 -19.63 -9.90 -10.88
CA SER A 166 -19.98 -11.14 -11.60
C SER A 166 -21.48 -11.28 -11.63
#